data_e00647634538d06f09158e7bcee7bf25
#
_entry.id   e00647634538d06f09158e7bcee7bf25
#
_cell.length_a   1.000
_cell.length_b   1.000
_cell.length_c   1.000
_cell.angle_alpha   90.00
_cell.angle_beta   90.00
_cell.angle_gamma   90.00
#
_symmetry.space_group_name_H-M   'P 1'
#
loop_
_entity.id
_entity.type
_entity.pdbx_description
1 polymer ?
#
loop_
_entity_poly.entity_id
_entity_poly.type
_entity_poly.pdbx_seq_one_letter_code
_entity_poly.pdbx_strand_id
1 'polypeptide(L)'
;MARVALVPCNSYDEEKVFAAVQTGVNLMGGISAFVKPDEKILLKPNLLSKALPQRAITTHPAVFSAVARLLREEGYTHISYGDSPGSPTATPQKAAESCGIGEAAQKYGIALADWMGA
;
A
#
# COMPACT_ATOMS: atom_id res chain seq x y z
N MET A 1 25.76 -0.35 3.36
CA MET A 1 25.32 0.87 4.01
C MET A 1 23.84 1.07 3.78
N ALA A 2 23.09 1.31 4.83
CA ALA A 2 21.67 1.57 4.73
C ALA A 2 21.40 2.96 4.15
N ARG A 3 20.42 3.06 3.28
CA ARG A 3 19.95 4.34 2.73
C ARG A 3 18.54 4.60 3.21
N VAL A 4 18.27 5.86 3.53
CA VAL A 4 16.93 6.30 3.92
C VAL A 4 16.60 7.55 3.11
N ALA A 5 15.43 7.56 2.49
CA ALA A 5 14.92 8.74 1.81
C ALA A 5 13.88 9.40 2.72
N LEU A 6 14.01 10.71 2.93
CA LEU A 6 13.07 11.49 3.72
C LEU A 6 12.49 12.58 2.83
N VAL A 7 11.21 12.49 2.55
CA VAL A 7 10.53 13.41 1.64
C VAL A 7 9.36 14.05 2.37
N PRO A 8 9.29 15.38 2.44
CA PRO A 8 8.20 16.06 3.11
C PRO A 8 6.90 15.92 2.31
N CYS A 9 5.81 15.68 3.03
CA CYS A 9 4.46 15.67 2.46
C CYS A 9 3.48 16.03 3.57
N ASN A 10 2.85 17.18 3.45
CA ASN A 10 2.03 17.73 4.52
C ASN A 10 0.53 17.54 4.30
N SER A 11 0.14 16.66 3.39
CA SER A 11 -1.28 16.40 3.13
C SER A 11 -1.46 14.97 2.62
N TYR A 12 -2.72 14.48 2.68
CA TYR A 12 -3.10 13.20 2.09
C TYR A 12 -3.80 13.36 0.73
N ASP A 13 -3.60 14.50 0.07
CA ASP A 13 -4.01 14.65 -1.32
C ASP A 13 -3.31 13.59 -2.17
N GLU A 14 -4.07 12.82 -2.95
CA GLU A 14 -3.53 11.66 -3.67
C GLU A 14 -2.36 12.01 -4.60
N GLU A 15 -2.46 13.12 -5.33
CA GLU A 15 -1.40 13.52 -6.25
C GLU A 15 -0.14 13.95 -5.50
N LYS A 16 -0.30 14.64 -4.37
CA LYS A 16 0.83 15.06 -3.55
C LYS A 16 1.52 13.88 -2.90
N VAL A 17 0.75 12.93 -2.38
CA VAL A 17 1.30 11.72 -1.78
C VAL A 17 2.01 10.88 -2.85
N PHE A 18 1.41 10.72 -4.02
CA PHE A 18 2.03 9.98 -5.11
C PHE A 18 3.38 10.62 -5.51
N ALA A 19 3.41 11.94 -5.67
CA ALA A 19 4.64 12.63 -6.03
C ALA A 19 5.73 12.44 -4.97
N ALA A 20 5.37 12.50 -3.68
CA ALA A 20 6.31 12.29 -2.60
C ALA A 20 6.85 10.86 -2.57
N VAL A 21 5.98 9.86 -2.73
CA VAL A 21 6.38 8.45 -2.78
C VAL A 21 7.29 8.20 -3.97
N GLN A 22 6.92 8.70 -5.15
CA GLN A 22 7.73 8.54 -6.35
C GLN A 22 9.11 9.17 -6.17
N THR A 23 9.18 10.36 -5.59
CA THR A 23 10.44 11.04 -5.30
C THR A 23 11.31 10.19 -4.37
N GLY A 24 10.72 9.68 -3.28
CA GLY A 24 11.44 8.84 -2.33
C GLY A 24 11.99 7.58 -2.95
N VAL A 25 11.18 6.88 -3.73
CA VAL A 25 11.59 5.67 -4.42
C VAL A 25 12.70 5.96 -5.43
N ASN A 26 12.59 7.06 -6.17
CA ASN A 26 13.61 7.45 -7.16
C ASN A 26 14.95 7.80 -6.50
N LEU A 27 14.90 8.44 -5.32
CA LEU A 27 16.12 8.71 -4.54
C LEU A 27 16.82 7.44 -4.11
N MET A 28 16.08 6.33 -4.00
CA MET A 28 16.60 5.02 -3.59
C MET A 28 17.00 4.15 -4.79
N GLY A 29 16.94 4.67 -6.00
CA GLY A 29 17.33 3.94 -7.21
C GLY A 29 16.17 3.51 -8.10
N GLY A 30 14.94 3.90 -7.78
CA GLY A 30 13.74 3.53 -8.52
C GLY A 30 13.16 2.20 -8.06
N ILE A 31 11.91 1.95 -8.43
CA ILE A 31 11.20 0.74 -7.98
C ILE A 31 11.87 -0.56 -8.47
N SER A 32 12.51 -0.52 -9.65
CA SER A 32 13.19 -1.68 -10.21
C SER A 32 14.41 -2.11 -9.41
N ALA A 33 14.91 -1.25 -8.51
CA ALA A 33 15.99 -1.62 -7.59
C ALA A 33 15.50 -2.57 -6.48
N PHE A 34 14.18 -2.65 -6.26
CA PHE A 34 13.59 -3.44 -5.17
C PHE A 34 12.86 -4.68 -5.66
N VAL A 35 12.19 -4.59 -6.80
CA VAL A 35 11.37 -5.69 -7.33
C VAL A 35 11.58 -5.82 -8.83
N LYS A 36 11.52 -7.07 -9.32
CA LYS A 36 11.65 -7.38 -10.74
C LYS A 36 10.27 -7.55 -11.37
N PRO A 37 10.12 -7.29 -12.69
CA PRO A 37 8.79 -7.31 -13.32
C PRO A 37 8.03 -8.63 -13.23
N ASP A 38 8.70 -9.76 -13.17
CA ASP A 38 8.09 -11.09 -13.12
C ASP A 38 7.86 -11.61 -11.70
N GLU A 39 8.23 -10.84 -10.70
CA GLU A 39 8.04 -11.25 -9.31
C GLU A 39 6.60 -11.04 -8.87
N LYS A 40 6.15 -11.89 -7.94
CA LYS A 40 4.88 -11.68 -7.24
C LYS A 40 5.11 -10.67 -6.12
N ILE A 41 4.28 -9.64 -6.09
CA ILE A 41 4.42 -8.54 -5.15
C ILE A 41 3.27 -8.59 -4.17
N LEU A 42 3.60 -8.57 -2.88
CA LEU A 42 2.63 -8.44 -1.81
C LEU A 42 2.80 -7.07 -1.16
N LEU A 43 1.76 -6.25 -1.23
CA LEU A 43 1.71 -5.00 -0.49
C LEU A 43 1.14 -5.29 0.89
N LYS A 44 1.84 -4.87 1.92
CA LYS A 44 1.42 -5.12 3.29
C LYS A 44 1.12 -3.80 4.00
N PRO A 45 -0.04 -3.18 3.71
CA PRO A 45 -0.45 -2.01 4.48
C PRO A 45 -0.83 -2.44 5.89
N ASN A 46 -0.62 -1.55 6.85
CA ASN A 46 -0.99 -1.84 8.23
C ASN A 46 -2.51 -1.88 8.35
N LEU A 47 -3.07 -3.07 8.58
CA LEU A 47 -4.52 -3.29 8.75
C LEU A 47 -4.77 -3.81 10.15
N LEU A 48 -4.48 -2.97 11.16
CA LEU A 48 -4.48 -3.41 12.56
C LEU A 48 -5.87 -3.67 13.13
N SER A 49 -6.88 -2.92 12.65
CA SER A 49 -8.24 -3.04 13.12
C SER A 49 -9.19 -2.37 12.12
N LYS A 50 -10.51 -2.42 12.40
CA LYS A 50 -11.52 -1.72 11.61
C LYS A 50 -11.53 -0.24 11.99
N ALA A 51 -10.48 0.49 11.65
CA ALA A 51 -10.34 1.89 11.98
C ALA A 51 -10.55 2.78 10.76
N LEU A 52 -11.18 3.93 10.95
CA LEU A 52 -11.31 4.93 9.89
C LEU A 52 -9.95 5.58 9.61
N PRO A 53 -9.72 6.09 8.40
CA PRO A 53 -8.43 6.71 8.05
C PRO A 53 -8.01 7.84 8.98
N GLN A 54 -8.99 8.60 9.51
CA GLN A 54 -8.74 9.74 10.38
C GLN A 54 -8.07 9.35 11.71
N ARG A 55 -8.18 8.08 12.10
CA ARG A 55 -7.60 7.60 13.36
C ARG A 55 -6.11 7.27 13.24
N ALA A 56 -5.59 7.21 12.01
CA ALA A 56 -4.18 6.95 11.72
C ALA A 56 -3.64 5.65 12.38
N ILE A 57 -4.52 4.68 12.64
CA ILE A 57 -4.14 3.37 13.20
C ILE A 57 -3.70 2.42 12.11
N THR A 58 -4.30 2.53 10.92
CA THR A 58 -3.94 1.76 9.73
C THR A 58 -3.26 2.67 8.71
N THR A 59 -2.63 2.07 7.71
CA THR A 59 -2.04 2.82 6.61
C THR A 59 -3.13 3.65 5.92
N HIS A 60 -2.86 4.94 5.69
CA HIS A 60 -3.81 5.79 5.00
C HIS A 60 -3.97 5.33 3.54
N PRO A 61 -5.20 5.30 3.00
CA PRO A 61 -5.43 4.82 1.64
C PRO A 61 -4.68 5.60 0.56
N ALA A 62 -4.39 6.88 0.77
CA ALA A 62 -3.61 7.68 -0.18
C ALA A 62 -2.18 7.15 -0.32
N VAL A 63 -1.57 6.66 0.76
CA VAL A 63 -0.23 6.06 0.73
C VAL A 63 -0.27 4.73 -0.01
N PHE A 64 -1.26 3.88 0.30
CA PHE A 64 -1.45 2.62 -0.40
C PHE A 64 -1.66 2.86 -1.91
N SER A 65 -2.53 3.80 -2.26
CA SER A 65 -2.81 4.16 -3.65
C SER A 65 -1.55 4.63 -4.38
N ALA A 66 -0.71 5.41 -3.71
CA ALA A 66 0.52 5.90 -4.30
C ALA A 66 1.47 4.76 -4.69
N VAL A 67 1.65 3.80 -3.79
CA VAL A 67 2.51 2.63 -4.07
C VAL A 67 1.90 1.76 -5.17
N ALA A 68 0.59 1.51 -5.09
CA ALA A 68 -0.12 0.72 -6.10
C ALA A 68 -0.02 1.36 -7.49
N ARG A 69 -0.25 2.67 -7.56
CA ARG A 69 -0.15 3.43 -8.81
C ARG A 69 1.26 3.36 -9.38
N LEU A 70 2.28 3.55 -8.54
CA LEU A 70 3.67 3.50 -8.97
C LEU A 70 4.01 2.15 -9.59
N LEU A 71 3.59 1.06 -8.94
CA LEU A 71 3.83 -0.29 -9.46
C LEU A 71 3.10 -0.52 -10.78
N ARG A 72 1.83 -0.10 -10.90
CA ARG A 72 1.08 -0.26 -12.14
C ARG A 72 1.66 0.56 -13.28
N GLU A 73 2.09 1.78 -13.03
CA GLU A 73 2.71 2.64 -14.05
C GLU A 73 4.04 2.07 -14.53
N GLU A 74 4.76 1.36 -13.67
CA GLU A 74 6.01 0.69 -14.04
C GLU A 74 5.81 -0.69 -14.69
N GLY A 75 4.55 -1.13 -14.86
CA GLY A 75 4.22 -2.34 -15.58
C GLY A 75 4.13 -3.63 -14.76
N TYR A 76 4.14 -3.54 -13.45
CA TYR A 76 3.99 -4.73 -12.60
C TYR A 76 2.55 -5.20 -12.62
N THR A 77 2.34 -6.52 -12.76
CA THR A 77 1.01 -7.11 -12.92
C THR A 77 0.62 -8.08 -11.79
N HIS A 78 1.59 -8.73 -11.15
CA HIS A 78 1.31 -9.73 -10.12
C HIS A 78 1.35 -9.10 -8.73
N ILE A 79 0.31 -8.32 -8.40
CA ILE A 79 0.24 -7.54 -7.17
C ILE A 79 -0.98 -7.96 -6.36
N SER A 80 -0.76 -8.28 -5.09
CA SER A 80 -1.83 -8.49 -4.12
C SER A 80 -1.53 -7.69 -2.85
N TYR A 81 -2.48 -7.62 -1.93
CA TYR A 81 -2.25 -6.92 -0.67
C TYR A 81 -2.87 -7.71 0.47
N GLY A 82 -2.43 -7.43 1.69
CA GLY A 82 -3.00 -8.03 2.87
C GLY A 82 -2.17 -7.77 4.10
N ASP A 83 -2.76 -8.03 5.25
CA ASP A 83 -2.12 -7.97 6.55
C ASP A 83 -2.96 -8.79 7.52
N SER A 84 -2.38 -9.19 8.64
CA SER A 84 -3.10 -9.88 9.69
C SER A 84 -3.57 -8.85 10.71
N PRO A 85 -4.89 -8.54 10.82
CA PRO A 85 -5.37 -7.58 11.80
C PRO A 85 -5.09 -8.06 13.23
N GLY A 86 -4.82 -7.10 14.13
CA GLY A 86 -4.55 -7.41 15.53
C GLY A 86 -5.79 -7.82 16.33
N SER A 87 -6.99 -7.56 15.80
CA SER A 87 -8.24 -7.89 16.49
C SER A 87 -8.72 -9.29 16.09
N PRO A 88 -9.09 -10.16 17.04
CA PRO A 88 -9.63 -11.48 16.70
C PRO A 88 -10.94 -11.44 15.92
N THR A 89 -11.70 -10.35 16.04
CA THR A 89 -13.00 -10.20 15.36
C THR A 89 -12.89 -9.50 14.02
N ALA A 90 -11.75 -8.89 13.70
CA ALA A 90 -11.54 -8.21 12.43
C ALA A 90 -10.97 -9.19 11.41
N THR A 91 -11.55 -9.20 10.20
CA THR A 91 -10.97 -9.91 9.07
C THR A 91 -10.14 -8.93 8.24
N PRO A 92 -9.15 -9.40 7.45
CA PRO A 92 -8.43 -8.51 6.55
C PRO A 92 -9.34 -7.72 5.62
N GLN A 93 -10.39 -8.36 5.10
CA GLN A 93 -11.35 -7.69 4.24
C GLN A 93 -12.10 -6.57 4.94
N LYS A 94 -12.61 -6.84 6.15
CA LYS A 94 -13.35 -5.82 6.92
C LYS A 94 -12.45 -4.65 7.33
N ALA A 95 -11.21 -4.94 7.72
CA ALA A 95 -10.25 -3.91 8.06
C ALA A 95 -9.95 -3.03 6.84
N ALA A 96 -9.74 -3.64 5.68
CA ALA A 96 -9.47 -2.91 4.44
C ALA A 96 -10.64 -2.04 4.02
N GLU A 97 -11.86 -2.55 4.12
CA GLU A 97 -13.08 -1.77 3.79
C GLU A 97 -13.23 -0.57 4.71
N SER A 98 -13.02 -0.75 6.02
CA SER A 98 -13.22 0.31 7.00
C SER A 98 -12.22 1.45 6.85
N CYS A 99 -10.98 1.16 6.47
CA CYS A 99 -9.93 2.19 6.37
C CYS A 99 -9.76 2.75 4.95
N GLY A 100 -10.56 2.30 3.98
CA GLY A 100 -10.49 2.79 2.60
C GLY A 100 -9.49 2.08 1.70
N ILE A 101 -8.70 1.17 2.24
CA ILE A 101 -7.70 0.42 1.46
C ILE A 101 -8.39 -0.48 0.42
N GLY A 102 -9.51 -1.12 0.79
CA GLY A 102 -10.24 -1.97 -0.14
C GLY A 102 -10.71 -1.24 -1.39
N GLU A 103 -11.21 -0.02 -1.23
CA GLU A 103 -11.62 0.83 -2.35
C GLU A 103 -10.42 1.21 -3.21
N ALA A 104 -9.33 1.61 -2.59
CA ALA A 104 -8.09 1.95 -3.29
C ALA A 104 -7.56 0.74 -4.08
N ALA A 105 -7.60 -0.45 -3.49
CA ALA A 105 -7.16 -1.67 -4.15
C ALA A 105 -8.00 -1.98 -5.39
N GLN A 106 -9.31 -1.81 -5.31
CA GLN A 106 -10.20 -2.01 -6.46
C GLN A 106 -9.85 -1.06 -7.61
N LYS A 107 -9.56 0.19 -7.29
CA LYS A 107 -9.20 1.19 -8.29
C LYS A 107 -7.99 0.77 -9.11
N TYR A 108 -7.03 0.11 -8.51
CA TYR A 108 -5.80 -0.33 -9.18
C TYR A 108 -5.79 -1.81 -9.53
N GLY A 109 -6.91 -2.51 -9.35
CA GLY A 109 -7.03 -3.91 -9.71
C GLY A 109 -6.18 -4.85 -8.86
N ILE A 110 -6.00 -4.53 -7.59
CA ILE A 110 -5.16 -5.31 -6.68
C ILE A 110 -6.04 -6.17 -5.79
N ALA A 111 -5.81 -7.49 -5.82
CA ALA A 111 -6.62 -8.45 -5.08
C ALA A 111 -6.13 -8.60 -3.64
N LEU A 112 -7.08 -8.85 -2.74
CA LEU A 112 -6.76 -9.18 -1.35
C LEU A 112 -6.16 -10.59 -1.31
N ALA A 113 -4.98 -10.70 -0.69
CA ALA A 113 -4.33 -12.00 -0.51
C ALA A 113 -5.10 -12.82 0.52
N ASP A 114 -5.18 -14.13 0.29
CA ASP A 114 -5.87 -15.05 1.20
C ASP A 114 -4.89 -15.57 2.25
N TRP A 115 -4.88 -14.89 3.39
CA TRP A 115 -4.02 -15.27 4.52
C TRP A 115 -4.59 -16.44 5.33
N MET A 116 -5.92 -16.62 5.26
CA MET A 116 -6.62 -17.57 6.12
C MET A 116 -6.99 -18.86 5.40
N GLY A 117 -6.99 -18.81 4.10
CA GLY A 117 -7.30 -19.98 3.28
C GLY A 117 -6.04 -20.72 2.91
N ALA A 118 -5.68 -21.62 3.48
CA ALA A 118 -4.48 -22.44 3.30
C ALA A 118 -3.92 -22.48 1.86
#